data_b583eefdb2f2bb01849bd5efbabe20de
#
_entry.id   b583eefdb2f2bb01849bd5efbabe20de
#
_cell.length_a   1.000
_cell.length_b   1.000
_cell.length_c   1.000
_cell.angle_alpha   90.00
_cell.angle_beta   90.00
_cell.angle_gamma   90.00
#
_symmetry.space_group_name_H-M   'P 1'
#
loop_
_entity.id
_entity.type
_entity.pdbx_description
1 polymer ?
#
loop_
_entity_poly.entity_id
_entity_poly.type
_entity_poly.pdbx_seq_one_letter_code
_entity_poly.pdbx_strand_id
1 'polypeptide(L)'
;PCPVKIDFGDVSMNMRNLLRKMGQKSFRPGNAAAMFFLNATNPETIKFMRSAMVDVGFKAQRLANNLLKPAARAQTSAPPATLGTAPVKEQVIHFINKKMPGGLPKKTARALLDIEDKDYVPIIRNPQVTTPETEAVFYFPGCGSERLFSQVGLATQAMLWHAGVQTVLPPGYLCCGYPQRG
;
A
#
# COMPACT_ATOMS: atom_id res chain seq x y z
N PRO A 1 -20.00 18.54 8.98
CA PRO A 1 -20.35 17.53 10.01
C PRO A 1 -21.77 17.02 9.77
N CYS A 2 -21.97 15.70 9.96
CA CYS A 2 -23.26 15.08 9.78
C CYS A 2 -24.21 15.54 10.91
N PRO A 3 -25.40 16.11 10.61
CA PRO A 3 -26.30 16.65 11.62
C PRO A 3 -26.86 15.57 12.57
N VAL A 4 -26.88 14.32 12.15
CA VAL A 4 -27.34 13.19 12.95
C VAL A 4 -26.19 12.40 13.60
N LYS A 5 -24.97 12.89 13.56
CA LYS A 5 -23.76 12.28 14.17
C LYS A 5 -23.55 10.80 13.80
N ILE A 6 -23.96 10.40 12.60
CA ILE A 6 -23.70 9.03 12.09
C ILE A 6 -22.28 8.99 11.56
N ASP A 7 -21.46 8.08 12.12
CA ASP A 7 -20.17 7.72 11.58
C ASP A 7 -20.34 6.66 10.47
N PHE A 8 -20.25 7.10 9.22
CA PHE A 8 -20.34 6.19 8.08
C PHE A 8 -19.20 5.16 8.03
N GLY A 9 -18.06 5.48 8.62
CA GLY A 9 -16.97 4.53 8.79
C GLY A 9 -17.38 3.35 9.64
N ASP A 10 -17.93 3.63 10.81
CA ASP A 10 -18.42 2.59 11.74
C ASP A 10 -19.58 1.79 11.16
N VAL A 11 -20.54 2.45 10.52
CA VAL A 11 -21.65 1.76 9.83
C VAL A 11 -21.12 0.82 8.75
N SER A 12 -20.20 1.28 7.91
CA SER A 12 -19.59 0.47 6.86
C SER A 12 -18.83 -0.74 7.42
N MET A 13 -18.08 -0.54 8.50
CA MET A 13 -17.32 -1.61 9.17
C MET A 13 -18.26 -2.64 9.82
N ASN A 14 -19.32 -2.19 10.48
CA ASN A 14 -20.32 -3.07 11.08
C ASN A 14 -21.06 -3.90 10.02
N MET A 15 -21.44 -3.30 8.90
CA MET A 15 -22.04 -4.02 7.78
C MET A 15 -21.11 -5.09 7.20
N ARG A 16 -19.83 -4.77 6.98
CA ARG A 16 -18.84 -5.76 6.52
C ARG A 16 -18.66 -6.91 7.51
N ASN A 17 -18.62 -6.61 8.81
CA ASN A 17 -18.52 -7.63 9.84
C ASN A 17 -19.77 -8.52 9.87
N LEU A 18 -20.95 -7.95 9.69
CA LEU A 18 -22.20 -8.70 9.58
C LEU A 18 -22.20 -9.64 8.37
N LEU A 19 -21.86 -9.13 7.19
CA LEU A 19 -21.78 -9.93 5.96
C LEU A 19 -20.75 -11.07 6.09
N ARG A 20 -19.65 -10.83 6.80
CA ARG A 20 -18.66 -11.88 7.08
C ARG A 20 -19.24 -12.97 8.01
N LYS A 21 -19.93 -12.58 9.09
CA LYS A 21 -20.59 -13.52 9.99
C LYS A 21 -21.67 -14.34 9.29
N MET A 22 -22.36 -13.75 8.33
CA MET A 22 -23.36 -14.42 7.49
C MET A 22 -22.76 -15.32 6.38
N GLY A 23 -21.44 -15.45 6.31
CA GLY A 23 -20.76 -16.27 5.29
C GLY A 23 -20.85 -15.73 3.87
N GLN A 24 -21.24 -14.47 3.69
CA GLN A 24 -21.39 -13.84 2.35
C GLN A 24 -20.06 -13.44 1.70
N LYS A 25 -18.95 -13.58 2.44
CA LYS A 25 -17.61 -13.26 1.91
C LYS A 25 -17.06 -14.44 1.09
N SER A 26 -16.99 -14.27 -0.23
CA SER A 26 -16.33 -15.24 -1.11
C SER A 26 -14.80 -15.17 -1.00
N PHE A 27 -14.14 -16.33 -1.02
CA PHE A 27 -12.68 -16.39 -1.10
C PHE A 27 -12.19 -15.86 -2.45
N ARG A 28 -11.25 -14.92 -2.43
CA ARG A 28 -10.61 -14.37 -3.62
C ARG A 28 -9.08 -14.50 -3.48
N PRO A 29 -8.44 -15.32 -4.32
CA PRO A 29 -7.00 -15.59 -4.20
C PRO A 29 -6.13 -14.32 -4.33
N GLY A 30 -6.54 -13.37 -5.16
CA GLY A 30 -5.87 -12.07 -5.29
C GLY A 30 -5.88 -11.26 -4.00
N ASN A 31 -7.00 -11.27 -3.27
CA ASN A 31 -7.09 -10.61 -1.97
C ASN A 31 -6.20 -11.31 -0.93
N ALA A 32 -6.17 -12.65 -0.93
CA ALA A 32 -5.32 -13.41 -0.03
C ALA A 32 -3.84 -13.10 -0.28
N ALA A 33 -3.39 -13.06 -1.54
CA ALA A 33 -2.03 -12.69 -1.91
C ALA A 33 -1.69 -11.24 -1.51
N ALA A 34 -2.60 -10.29 -1.72
CA ALA A 34 -2.42 -8.90 -1.30
C ALA A 34 -2.31 -8.78 0.22
N MET A 35 -3.16 -9.50 0.97
CA MET A 35 -3.12 -9.52 2.43
C MET A 35 -1.83 -10.16 2.95
N PHE A 36 -1.35 -11.23 2.31
CA PHE A 36 -0.06 -11.81 2.65
C PHE A 36 1.09 -10.82 2.47
N PHE A 37 1.13 -10.10 1.34
CA PHE A 37 2.13 -9.05 1.11
C PHE A 37 2.06 -7.92 2.14
N LEU A 38 0.85 -7.46 2.47
CA LEU A 38 0.65 -6.37 3.43
C LEU A 38 1.01 -6.76 4.87
N ASN A 39 0.86 -8.04 5.21
CA ASN A 39 1.16 -8.57 6.55
C ASN A 39 2.61 -9.08 6.71
N ALA A 40 3.37 -9.19 5.62
CA ALA A 40 4.75 -9.61 5.70
C ALA A 40 5.57 -8.59 6.51
N THR A 41 6.31 -9.04 7.50
CA THR A 41 7.19 -8.20 8.35
C THR A 41 8.66 -8.47 8.08
N ASN A 42 8.99 -9.64 7.55
CA ASN A 42 10.36 -10.03 7.26
C ASN A 42 10.88 -9.26 6.01
N PRO A 43 12.03 -8.56 6.11
CA PRO A 43 12.61 -7.78 5.02
C PRO A 43 12.87 -8.60 3.75
N GLU A 44 13.39 -9.83 3.87
CA GLU A 44 13.69 -10.68 2.73
C GLU A 44 12.42 -11.12 1.98
N THR A 45 11.37 -11.47 2.73
CA THR A 45 10.05 -11.78 2.14
C THR A 45 9.49 -10.57 1.39
N ILE A 46 9.61 -9.39 1.96
CA ILE A 46 9.15 -8.14 1.33
C ILE A 46 9.95 -7.84 0.07
N LYS A 47 11.27 -7.98 0.10
CA LYS A 47 12.15 -7.80 -1.08
C LYS A 47 11.76 -8.77 -2.20
N PHE A 48 11.60 -10.05 -1.87
CA PHE A 48 11.21 -11.07 -2.84
C PHE A 48 9.84 -10.77 -3.47
N MET A 49 8.82 -10.57 -2.64
CA MET A 49 7.46 -10.29 -3.12
C MET A 49 7.38 -9.00 -3.93
N ARG A 50 8.11 -7.97 -3.48
CA ARG A 50 8.19 -6.71 -4.19
C ARG A 50 8.84 -6.89 -5.57
N SER A 51 9.94 -7.61 -5.66
CA SER A 51 10.60 -7.92 -6.94
C SER A 51 9.67 -8.70 -7.86
N ALA A 52 9.02 -9.75 -7.36
CA ALA A 52 8.06 -10.53 -8.14
C ALA A 52 6.90 -9.66 -8.66
N MET A 53 6.36 -8.76 -7.84
CA MET A 53 5.23 -7.92 -8.21
C MET A 53 5.65 -6.76 -9.12
N VAL A 54 6.68 -6.00 -8.76
CA VAL A 54 7.07 -4.76 -9.44
C VAL A 54 7.97 -5.06 -10.64
N ASP A 55 9.01 -5.88 -10.47
CA ASP A 55 9.98 -6.13 -11.52
C ASP A 55 9.47 -7.11 -12.58
N VAL A 56 8.68 -8.10 -12.17
CA VAL A 56 8.12 -9.10 -13.10
C VAL A 56 6.66 -8.74 -13.44
N GLY A 57 5.78 -8.68 -12.46
CA GLY A 57 4.34 -8.53 -12.68
C GLY A 57 3.98 -7.24 -13.41
N PHE A 58 4.48 -6.09 -12.96
CA PHE A 58 4.18 -4.79 -13.60
C PHE A 58 4.81 -4.67 -14.98
N LYS A 59 6.00 -5.25 -15.19
CA LYS A 59 6.63 -5.27 -16.53
C LYS A 59 5.83 -6.15 -17.49
N ALA A 60 5.43 -7.34 -17.05
CA ALA A 60 4.60 -8.24 -17.85
C ALA A 60 3.26 -7.61 -18.21
N GLN A 61 2.60 -6.95 -17.24
CA GLN A 61 1.34 -6.24 -17.49
C GLN A 61 1.51 -5.08 -18.47
N ARG A 62 2.60 -4.29 -18.36
CA ARG A 62 2.88 -3.22 -19.33
C ARG A 62 3.14 -3.75 -20.73
N LEU A 63 3.84 -4.88 -20.86
CA LEU A 63 4.03 -5.56 -22.14
C LEU A 63 2.69 -6.04 -22.71
N ALA A 64 1.86 -6.70 -21.90
CA ALA A 64 0.52 -7.12 -22.28
C ALA A 64 -0.36 -5.92 -22.69
N ASN A 65 -0.31 -4.80 -21.95
CA ASN A 65 -1.01 -3.57 -22.32
C ASN A 65 -0.54 -3.06 -23.69
N ASN A 66 0.75 -2.98 -23.93
CA ASN A 66 1.30 -2.46 -25.19
C ASN A 66 0.93 -3.35 -26.40
N LEU A 67 0.91 -4.68 -26.23
CA LEU A 67 0.64 -5.62 -27.31
C LEU A 67 -0.85 -5.81 -27.58
N LEU A 68 -1.68 -5.88 -26.53
CA LEU A 68 -3.09 -6.27 -26.63
C LEU A 68 -4.04 -5.07 -26.70
N LYS A 69 -3.65 -3.90 -26.20
CA LYS A 69 -4.49 -2.71 -26.23
C LYS A 69 -4.97 -2.32 -27.64
N PRO A 70 -4.17 -2.40 -28.72
CA PRO A 70 -4.65 -2.10 -30.06
C PRO A 70 -5.72 -3.05 -30.56
N ALA A 71 -5.70 -4.32 -30.12
CA ALA A 71 -6.65 -5.36 -30.53
C ALA A 71 -7.88 -5.42 -29.61
N ALA A 72 -7.75 -5.08 -28.35
CA ALA A 72 -8.85 -4.98 -27.40
C ALA A 72 -9.51 -3.62 -27.56
N ARG A 73 -10.64 -3.53 -28.24
CA ARG A 73 -11.47 -2.32 -28.26
C ARG A 73 -11.69 -1.87 -26.82
N ALA A 74 -11.11 -0.70 -26.51
CA ALA A 74 -10.88 -0.27 -25.15
C ALA A 74 -12.19 -0.02 -24.39
N GLN A 75 -12.57 -0.91 -23.53
CA GLN A 75 -13.43 -0.61 -22.41
C GLN A 75 -12.60 0.19 -21.39
N THR A 76 -12.81 1.49 -21.35
CA THR A 76 -12.03 2.39 -20.49
C THR A 76 -12.58 2.51 -19.06
N SER A 77 -13.81 2.05 -18.83
CA SER A 77 -14.46 2.09 -17.52
C SER A 77 -14.83 0.69 -17.05
N ALA A 78 -14.53 0.38 -15.78
CA ALA A 78 -15.08 -0.81 -15.16
C ALA A 78 -16.61 -0.65 -15.00
N PRO A 79 -17.42 -1.71 -15.21
CA PRO A 79 -18.81 -1.67 -14.87
C PRO A 79 -19.00 -1.33 -13.38
N PRO A 80 -20.07 -0.62 -12.99
CA PRO A 80 -20.34 -0.29 -11.61
C PRO A 80 -20.39 -1.55 -10.75
N ALA A 81 -19.74 -1.54 -9.59
CA ALA A 81 -19.73 -2.66 -8.66
C ALA A 81 -21.13 -3.07 -8.14
N THR A 82 -22.10 -2.18 -8.28
CA THR A 82 -23.52 -2.39 -7.95
C THR A 82 -24.22 -3.43 -8.83
N LEU A 83 -23.66 -3.75 -9.99
CA LEU A 83 -24.22 -4.75 -10.92
C LEU A 83 -23.73 -6.19 -10.66
N GLY A 84 -23.11 -6.44 -9.50
CA GLY A 84 -22.56 -7.74 -9.16
C GLY A 84 -21.08 -7.91 -9.57
N THR A 85 -20.60 -9.15 -9.54
CA THR A 85 -19.22 -9.45 -9.93
C THR A 85 -19.10 -9.46 -11.45
N ALA A 86 -18.26 -8.60 -12.00
CA ALA A 86 -18.02 -8.57 -13.44
C ALA A 86 -17.48 -9.94 -13.94
N PRO A 87 -17.87 -10.40 -15.13
CA PRO A 87 -17.33 -11.61 -15.74
C PRO A 87 -15.81 -11.59 -15.80
N VAL A 88 -15.17 -12.74 -15.64
CA VAL A 88 -13.70 -12.84 -15.63
C VAL A 88 -13.07 -12.21 -16.88
N LYS A 89 -13.73 -12.39 -18.05
CA LYS A 89 -13.29 -11.77 -19.31
C LYS A 89 -13.18 -10.25 -19.20
N GLU A 90 -14.17 -9.59 -18.62
CA GLU A 90 -14.18 -8.13 -18.46
C GLU A 90 -13.13 -7.68 -17.45
N GLN A 91 -12.94 -8.43 -16.37
CA GLN A 91 -11.87 -8.14 -15.39
C GLN A 91 -10.48 -8.21 -16.03
N VAL A 92 -10.24 -9.21 -16.87
CA VAL A 92 -8.97 -9.36 -17.62
C VAL A 92 -8.78 -8.22 -18.60
N ILE A 93 -9.80 -7.89 -19.39
CA ILE A 93 -9.75 -6.76 -20.35
C ILE A 93 -9.46 -5.46 -19.60
N HIS A 94 -10.15 -5.21 -18.51
CA HIS A 94 -9.96 -4.02 -17.69
C HIS A 94 -8.54 -3.95 -17.10
N PHE A 95 -8.01 -5.07 -16.61
CA PHE A 95 -6.64 -5.17 -16.10
C PHE A 95 -5.60 -4.89 -17.19
N ILE A 96 -5.81 -5.43 -18.40
CA ILE A 96 -4.91 -5.19 -19.54
C ILE A 96 -4.96 -3.74 -19.99
N ASN A 97 -6.13 -3.11 -20.00
CA ASN A 97 -6.32 -1.75 -20.51
C ASN A 97 -5.75 -0.67 -19.57
N LYS A 98 -5.59 -0.95 -18.29
CA LYS A 98 -4.98 -0.03 -17.31
C LYS A 98 -3.50 -0.32 -17.13
N LYS A 99 -2.66 0.47 -17.80
CA LYS A 99 -1.20 0.35 -17.71
C LYS A 99 -0.72 0.55 -16.28
N MET A 100 0.01 -0.42 -15.77
CA MET A 100 0.64 -0.32 -14.44
C MET A 100 1.75 0.75 -14.43
N PRO A 101 1.95 1.45 -13.29
CA PRO A 101 2.97 2.47 -13.19
C PRO A 101 4.37 1.91 -13.45
N GLY A 102 5.20 2.71 -14.12
CA GLY A 102 6.61 2.45 -14.30
C GLY A 102 7.45 3.34 -13.39
N GLY A 103 8.75 3.07 -13.32
CA GLY A 103 9.68 3.93 -12.57
C GLY A 103 9.55 3.83 -11.04
N LEU A 104 8.92 2.78 -10.51
CA LEU A 104 8.92 2.56 -9.07
C LEU A 104 10.34 2.31 -8.57
N PRO A 105 10.69 2.83 -7.38
CA PRO A 105 12.00 2.62 -6.78
C PRO A 105 12.32 1.13 -6.64
N LYS A 106 13.59 0.76 -6.78
CA LYS A 106 14.01 -0.65 -6.67
C LYS A 106 13.99 -1.17 -5.23
N LYS A 107 14.19 -0.28 -4.26
CA LYS A 107 14.26 -0.62 -2.84
C LYS A 107 13.10 0.00 -2.06
N THR A 108 12.79 -0.57 -0.92
CA THR A 108 11.86 -0.02 0.06
C THR A 108 12.44 1.24 0.70
N ALA A 109 11.61 2.05 1.37
CA ALA A 109 12.10 3.24 2.08
C ALA A 109 13.07 2.85 3.20
N ARG A 110 12.79 1.77 3.94
CA ARG A 110 13.68 1.27 5.02
C ARG A 110 15.02 0.77 4.50
N ALA A 111 15.02 0.04 3.38
CA ALA A 111 16.26 -0.43 2.76
C ALA A 111 17.12 0.72 2.19
N LEU A 112 16.51 1.87 1.85
CA LEU A 112 17.22 3.06 1.40
C LEU A 112 17.82 3.86 2.56
N LEU A 113 17.18 3.79 3.74
CA LEU A 113 17.63 4.47 4.96
C LEU A 113 18.49 3.57 5.87
N ASP A 114 18.68 2.31 5.49
CA ASP A 114 19.41 1.29 6.28
C ASP A 114 18.84 1.09 7.70
N ILE A 115 17.50 1.01 7.79
CA ILE A 115 16.75 0.87 9.04
C ILE A 115 15.78 -0.32 8.99
N GLU A 116 16.20 -1.43 8.38
CA GLU A 116 15.37 -2.65 8.27
C GLU A 116 15.37 -3.51 9.53
N ASP A 117 16.28 -3.26 10.48
CA ASP A 117 16.35 -4.01 11.73
C ASP A 117 15.05 -3.85 12.53
N LYS A 118 14.43 -4.98 12.86
CA LYS A 118 13.16 -5.04 13.61
C LYS A 118 13.33 -4.87 15.12
N ASP A 119 14.54 -5.06 15.62
CA ASP A 119 14.86 -4.99 17.06
C ASP A 119 15.31 -3.58 17.48
N TYR A 120 15.25 -2.64 16.55
CA TYR A 120 15.69 -1.28 16.71
C TYR A 120 14.58 -0.29 16.37
N VAL A 121 14.40 0.73 17.20
CA VAL A 121 13.48 1.86 16.96
C VAL A 121 14.25 3.02 16.34
N PRO A 122 14.09 3.28 15.02
CA PRO A 122 14.84 4.34 14.36
C PRO A 122 14.37 5.72 14.80
N ILE A 123 15.33 6.58 15.14
CA ILE A 123 15.10 8.00 15.40
C ILE A 123 15.91 8.79 14.36
N ILE A 124 15.21 9.50 13.50
CA ILE A 124 15.81 10.35 12.47
C ILE A 124 15.73 11.79 12.93
N ARG A 125 16.89 12.47 13.03
CA ARG A 125 16.99 13.86 13.48
C ARG A 125 18.05 14.60 12.69
N ASN A 126 17.87 15.90 12.54
CA ASN A 126 18.90 16.78 11.99
C ASN A 126 19.80 17.30 13.12
N PRO A 127 21.06 16.82 13.24
CA PRO A 127 21.92 17.18 14.35
C PRO A 127 22.33 18.67 14.37
N GLN A 128 22.09 19.42 13.29
CA GLN A 128 22.40 20.84 13.22
C GLN A 128 21.32 21.73 13.84
N VAL A 129 20.08 21.22 13.96
CA VAL A 129 18.89 22.01 14.35
C VAL A 129 18.18 21.40 15.56
N THR A 130 18.33 20.08 15.80
CA THR A 130 17.63 19.39 16.90
C THR A 130 18.47 19.34 18.16
N THR A 131 17.83 19.62 19.28
CA THR A 131 18.37 19.45 20.65
C THR A 131 17.64 18.29 21.34
N PRO A 132 18.11 17.81 22.52
CA PRO A 132 17.39 16.79 23.28
C PRO A 132 15.97 17.18 23.67
N GLU A 133 15.69 18.48 23.79
CA GLU A 133 14.37 19.02 24.13
C GLU A 133 13.46 19.23 22.91
N THR A 134 13.98 19.02 21.69
CA THR A 134 13.18 19.16 20.47
C THR A 134 12.05 18.15 20.46
N GLU A 135 10.85 18.60 20.12
CA GLU A 135 9.66 17.76 20.00
C GLU A 135 9.88 16.59 19.04
N ALA A 136 9.46 15.41 19.47
CA ALA A 136 9.55 14.19 18.68
C ALA A 136 8.17 13.79 18.13
N VAL A 137 8.09 13.48 16.85
CA VAL A 137 6.87 13.03 16.16
C VAL A 137 7.00 11.55 15.83
N PHE A 138 6.02 10.76 16.23
CA PHE A 138 5.92 9.38 15.76
C PHE A 138 5.33 9.35 14.34
N TYR A 139 6.15 8.91 13.38
CA TYR A 139 5.76 8.80 11.99
C TYR A 139 5.51 7.35 11.60
N PHE A 140 4.27 7.02 11.27
CA PHE A 140 3.88 5.73 10.74
C PHE A 140 3.71 5.82 9.21
N PRO A 141 4.69 5.35 8.40
CA PRO A 141 4.69 5.57 6.95
C PRO A 141 3.58 4.81 6.20
N GLY A 142 3.06 3.74 6.81
CA GLY A 142 2.11 2.85 6.16
C GLY A 142 2.74 1.98 5.07
N CYS A 143 2.07 0.89 4.73
CA CYS A 143 2.62 -0.14 3.83
C CYS A 143 2.83 0.35 2.38
N GLY A 144 2.04 1.29 1.89
CA GLY A 144 2.16 1.83 0.54
C GLY A 144 3.45 2.63 0.34
N SER A 145 3.65 3.67 1.15
CA SER A 145 4.81 4.55 1.08
C SER A 145 6.10 3.91 1.58
N GLU A 146 6.00 2.89 2.41
CA GLU A 146 7.17 2.18 2.90
C GLU A 146 7.66 1.10 1.93
N ARG A 147 6.74 0.31 1.37
CA ARG A 147 7.08 -0.89 0.59
C ARG A 147 7.07 -0.68 -0.92
N LEU A 148 6.19 0.17 -1.45
CA LEU A 148 6.02 0.37 -2.90
C LEU A 148 6.50 1.72 -3.38
N PHE A 149 6.02 2.79 -2.76
CA PHE A 149 6.27 4.17 -3.17
C PHE A 149 7.28 4.83 -2.23
N SER A 150 8.48 4.24 -2.11
CA SER A 150 9.50 4.68 -1.15
C SER A 150 9.86 6.15 -1.29
N GLN A 151 9.74 6.75 -2.49
CA GLN A 151 9.94 8.18 -2.69
C GLN A 151 9.00 9.04 -1.85
N VAL A 152 7.76 8.59 -1.58
CA VAL A 152 6.80 9.32 -0.74
C VAL A 152 7.27 9.32 0.71
N GLY A 153 7.66 8.16 1.22
CA GLY A 153 8.20 8.05 2.59
C GLY A 153 9.48 8.87 2.78
N LEU A 154 10.38 8.82 1.80
CA LEU A 154 11.63 9.60 1.82
C LEU A 154 11.38 11.11 1.76
N ALA A 155 10.44 11.56 0.92
CA ALA A 155 10.08 12.97 0.83
C ALA A 155 9.49 13.48 2.15
N THR A 156 8.63 12.69 2.80
CA THR A 156 8.09 13.03 4.12
C THR A 156 9.20 13.14 5.15
N GLN A 157 10.15 12.20 5.18
CA GLN A 157 11.30 12.26 6.08
C GLN A 157 12.18 13.48 5.81
N ALA A 158 12.42 13.81 4.53
CA ALA A 158 13.18 15.00 4.17
C ALA A 158 12.49 16.30 4.64
N MET A 159 11.17 16.38 4.51
CA MET A 159 10.40 17.54 5.02
C MET A 159 10.52 17.68 6.53
N LEU A 160 10.35 16.59 7.28
CA LEU A 160 10.48 16.58 8.74
C LEU A 160 11.90 16.93 9.19
N TRP A 161 12.90 16.40 8.49
CA TRP A 161 14.30 16.73 8.71
C TRP A 161 14.60 18.23 8.53
N HIS A 162 14.10 18.83 7.43
CA HIS A 162 14.26 20.27 7.18
C HIS A 162 13.49 21.14 8.16
N ALA A 163 12.35 20.66 8.65
CA ALA A 163 11.59 21.35 9.69
C ALA A 163 12.23 21.26 11.09
N GLY A 164 13.34 20.54 11.25
CA GLY A 164 14.00 20.37 12.54
C GLY A 164 13.24 19.48 13.53
N VAL A 165 12.34 18.62 13.04
CA VAL A 165 11.56 17.71 13.86
C VAL A 165 12.28 16.38 14.02
N GLN A 166 12.35 15.86 15.25
CA GLN A 166 12.80 14.49 15.48
C GLN A 166 11.70 13.51 15.07
N THR A 167 12.04 12.53 14.24
CA THR A 167 11.07 11.54 13.74
C THR A 167 11.38 10.17 14.31
N VAL A 168 10.43 9.61 15.05
CA VAL A 168 10.50 8.23 15.57
C VAL A 168 9.69 7.35 14.63
N LEU A 169 10.31 6.29 14.09
CA LEU A 169 9.63 5.29 13.26
C LEU A 169 9.35 4.02 14.05
N PRO A 170 8.30 3.25 13.68
CA PRO A 170 8.08 1.94 14.28
C PRO A 170 9.25 0.99 13.99
N PRO A 171 9.55 0.02 14.86
CA PRO A 171 10.55 -1.01 14.59
C PRO A 171 10.06 -1.92 13.45
N GLY A 172 10.90 -2.14 12.45
CA GLY A 172 10.59 -3.00 11.32
C GLY A 172 9.36 -2.59 10.49
N TYR A 173 8.93 -3.49 9.63
CA TYR A 173 7.76 -3.29 8.76
C TYR A 173 6.47 -3.63 9.48
N LEU A 174 5.63 -2.64 9.70
CA LEU A 174 4.32 -2.83 10.33
C LEU A 174 3.17 -2.51 9.38
N CYS A 175 2.02 -3.11 9.65
CA CYS A 175 0.76 -2.81 8.97
C CYS A 175 -0.20 -2.13 9.94
N CYS A 176 -0.91 -1.10 9.50
CA CYS A 176 -1.93 -0.43 10.31
C CYS A 176 -3.17 -1.29 10.60
N GLY A 177 -3.27 -2.47 9.95
CA GLY A 177 -4.41 -3.39 10.10
C GLY A 177 -5.69 -2.95 9.40
N TYR A 178 -5.72 -1.77 8.77
CA TYR A 178 -6.92 -1.27 8.10
C TYR A 178 -7.49 -2.24 7.05
N PRO A 179 -6.68 -2.82 6.14
CA PRO A 179 -7.18 -3.76 5.16
C PRO A 179 -7.72 -5.07 5.75
N GLN A 180 -7.28 -5.44 6.96
CA GLN A 180 -7.74 -6.67 7.64
C GLN A 180 -9.13 -6.53 8.23
N ARG A 181 -9.56 -5.31 8.52
CA ARG A 181 -10.90 -5.01 9.04
C ARG A 181 -11.97 -4.96 7.93
N GLY A 182 -11.57 -4.86 6.68
CA GLY A 182 -12.46 -4.90 5.50
C GLY A 182 -12.48 -6.25 4.84
#